data_e82fe334a575db0d92add190049d87db
#
_entry.id   e82fe334a575db0d92add190049d87db
#
_cell.length_a   1.000
_cell.length_b   1.000
_cell.length_c   1.000
_cell.angle_alpha   90.00
_cell.angle_beta   90.00
_cell.angle_gamma   90.00
#
_symmetry.space_group_name_H-M   'P 1'
#
loop_
_entity.id
_entity.type
_entity.pdbx_description
1 polymer ?
#
loop_
_entity_poly.entity_id
_entity_poly.type
_entity_poly.pdbx_seq_one_letter_code
_entity_poly.pdbx_strand_id
1 'polypeptide(L)'
;MIYGINIKNFDVFDDDRAGSLPDCANAELDDEYRLRGLNALIGRNNTGKSSFINAMSFLRDTVTDNVADASITRGRPGFYHLLIDKEQPAEFRVFFKVRNHDTKESMYLQYQLKISAGTFKSPQITGERVCRSIINEDGTRRMENIMNFENGKGTVLGKPATINDHHMTALGIYGNISEYEEISLIYSEIYRWFFCKFSSDEHGTSQNPNYFVDGNAPGGHKHLNSHGTNLDNVLEYLKNSDPEYYARCINEINSMIPAMKKKKNLPDVLTESPDKLFMYLLLLRDPEPKSTIFIEAPDKDLYHDMVDVLANEFREFTIRNRYSQIVFSTHNPYIVETMSPKEIWVFTRTFEKPEGDVTIRCAAEDPLVRELFNQGVGMGAIWYGGHLDETTGFEDN
;
A
#
# COMPACT_ATOMS: atom_id res chain seq x y z
N MET A 1 -9.52 4.21 0.66
CA MET A 1 -8.43 4.67 1.59
C MET A 1 -8.35 3.72 2.76
N ILE A 2 -7.18 3.20 3.05
CA ILE A 2 -6.90 2.30 4.17
C ILE A 2 -6.77 3.12 5.45
N TYR A 3 -7.45 2.74 6.51
CA TYR A 3 -7.37 3.35 7.85
C TYR A 3 -6.52 2.55 8.82
N GLY A 4 -6.52 1.24 8.67
CA GLY A 4 -5.70 0.35 9.46
C GLY A 4 -5.56 -1.03 8.84
N ILE A 5 -4.49 -1.71 9.21
CA ILE A 5 -4.11 -3.02 8.72
C ILE A 5 -3.61 -3.84 9.90
N ASN A 6 -3.99 -5.12 9.96
CA ASN A 6 -3.36 -6.10 10.80
C ASN A 6 -2.97 -7.30 9.95
N ILE A 7 -1.76 -7.78 10.16
CA ILE A 7 -1.17 -8.94 9.50
C ILE A 7 -0.76 -9.92 10.60
N LYS A 8 -1.25 -11.15 10.51
CA LYS A 8 -0.96 -12.19 11.48
C LYS A 8 -0.42 -13.44 10.80
N ASN A 9 0.61 -14.03 11.41
CA ASN A 9 1.24 -15.28 10.97
C ASN A 9 1.66 -15.26 9.49
N PHE A 10 2.26 -14.17 9.02
CA PHE A 10 2.68 -14.03 7.63
C PHE A 10 4.03 -13.35 7.50
N ASP A 11 4.99 -14.00 6.83
CA ASP A 11 6.37 -13.58 6.60
C ASP A 11 7.08 -13.30 7.94
N VAL A 12 7.26 -12.06 8.33
CA VAL A 12 7.90 -11.63 9.58
C VAL A 12 6.88 -11.15 10.63
N PHE A 13 5.59 -11.14 10.31
CA PHE A 13 4.52 -10.60 11.17
C PHE A 13 3.83 -11.70 11.96
N ASP A 14 3.99 -11.68 13.28
CA ASP A 14 3.29 -12.60 14.19
C ASP A 14 1.83 -12.16 14.43
N ASP A 15 1.64 -10.93 14.91
CA ASP A 15 0.32 -10.27 15.01
C ASP A 15 0.51 -8.74 15.04
N ASP A 16 0.87 -8.16 13.88
CA ASP A 16 1.32 -6.78 13.79
C ASP A 16 0.26 -5.88 13.17
N ARG A 17 0.15 -4.67 13.72
CA ARG A 17 -0.87 -3.71 13.36
C ARG A 17 -0.28 -2.35 12.98
N ALA A 18 -0.76 -1.78 11.90
CA ALA A 18 -0.54 -0.38 11.52
C ALA A 18 -1.89 0.33 11.35
N GLY A 19 -2.10 1.43 12.04
CA GLY A 19 -3.32 2.22 11.93
C GLY A 19 -4.47 1.79 12.82
N SER A 20 -5.64 2.35 12.58
CA SER A 20 -6.86 2.16 13.34
C SER A 20 -7.66 0.96 12.83
N LEU A 21 -7.91 0.01 13.70
CA LEU A 21 -8.72 -1.18 13.43
C LEU A 21 -9.74 -1.33 14.55
N PRO A 22 -11.01 -1.04 14.30
CA PRO A 22 -12.05 -1.23 15.30
C PRO A 22 -12.30 -2.72 15.56
N ASP A 23 -12.58 -3.06 16.80
CA ASP A 23 -13.06 -4.39 17.14
C ASP A 23 -14.53 -4.57 16.76
N CYS A 24 -14.94 -5.82 16.47
CA CYS A 24 -16.32 -6.09 16.10
C CYS A 24 -17.32 -5.76 17.23
N ALA A 25 -16.89 -5.78 18.50
CA ALA A 25 -17.71 -5.50 19.66
C ALA A 25 -17.75 -4.01 20.04
N ASN A 26 -16.67 -3.28 19.80
CA ASN A 26 -16.57 -1.84 20.01
C ASN A 26 -15.96 -1.20 18.77
N ALA A 27 -16.81 -0.69 17.89
CA ALA A 27 -16.41 -0.12 16.62
C ALA A 27 -16.03 1.38 16.73
N GLU A 28 -15.52 1.82 17.88
CA GLU A 28 -14.99 3.18 18.02
C GLU A 28 -13.84 3.39 17.02
N LEU A 29 -13.93 4.50 16.31
CA LEU A 29 -12.92 4.91 15.35
C LEU A 29 -11.86 5.72 16.06
N ASP A 30 -10.68 5.13 16.21
CA ASP A 30 -9.51 5.90 16.57
C ASP A 30 -8.99 6.66 15.35
N ASP A 31 -9.41 7.92 15.23
CA ASP A 31 -8.93 8.81 14.17
C ASP A 31 -7.52 9.37 14.48
N GLU A 32 -6.99 9.17 15.66
CA GLU A 32 -5.71 9.74 16.06
C GLU A 32 -4.54 9.02 15.38
N TYR A 33 -4.51 7.70 15.43
CA TYR A 33 -3.42 6.88 14.90
C TYR A 33 -3.83 6.05 13.67
N ARG A 34 -4.68 6.59 12.82
CA ARG A 34 -5.03 5.97 11.54
C ARG A 34 -3.98 6.20 10.46
N LEU A 35 -3.94 5.34 9.47
CA LEU A 35 -3.19 5.62 8.23
C LEU A 35 -3.74 6.87 7.54
N ARG A 36 -2.85 7.74 7.09
CA ARG A 36 -3.16 9.04 6.46
C ARG A 36 -3.12 8.94 4.94
N GLY A 37 -3.32 10.06 4.25
CA GLY A 37 -3.11 10.13 2.80
C GLY A 37 -1.66 9.84 2.40
N LEU A 38 -0.69 10.32 3.19
CA LEU A 38 0.73 10.05 3.03
C LEU A 38 1.25 9.27 4.24
N ASN A 39 1.99 8.16 4.02
CA ASN A 39 2.53 7.32 5.09
C ASN A 39 3.94 6.87 4.72
N ALA A 40 4.90 7.18 5.59
CA ALA A 40 6.27 6.70 5.48
C ALA A 40 6.50 5.52 6.44
N LEU A 41 7.05 4.43 5.91
CA LEU A 41 7.52 3.28 6.67
C LEU A 41 9.02 3.44 6.88
N ILE A 42 9.44 3.69 8.12
CA ILE A 42 10.84 3.91 8.49
C ILE A 42 11.34 2.83 9.44
N GLY A 43 12.64 2.74 9.61
CA GLY A 43 13.30 1.78 10.50
C GLY A 43 14.57 1.22 9.86
N ARG A 44 15.36 0.47 10.63
CA ARG A 44 16.61 -0.16 10.17
C ARG A 44 16.37 -1.18 9.06
N ASN A 45 17.46 -1.67 8.46
CA ASN A 45 17.38 -2.78 7.52
C ASN A 45 16.80 -4.02 8.22
N ASN A 46 16.04 -4.82 7.47
CA ASN A 46 15.47 -6.09 7.94
C ASN A 46 14.41 -5.95 9.07
N THR A 47 13.77 -4.79 9.24
CA THR A 47 12.71 -4.57 10.24
C THR A 47 11.29 -4.88 9.71
N GLY A 48 11.14 -5.36 8.47
CA GLY A 48 9.83 -5.77 7.94
C GLY A 48 9.16 -4.78 6.99
N LYS A 49 9.77 -3.61 6.66
CA LYS A 49 9.15 -2.61 5.75
C LYS A 49 8.81 -3.17 4.37
N SER A 50 9.76 -3.85 3.72
CA SER A 50 9.52 -4.51 2.42
C SER A 50 8.55 -5.68 2.55
N SER A 51 8.62 -6.42 3.65
CA SER A 51 7.68 -7.50 3.99
C SER A 51 6.24 -6.97 4.10
N PHE A 52 6.05 -5.77 4.68
CA PHE A 52 4.73 -5.13 4.74
C PHE A 52 4.17 -4.82 3.35
N ILE A 53 4.97 -4.21 2.48
CA ILE A 53 4.56 -3.93 1.09
C ILE A 53 4.28 -5.24 0.34
N ASN A 54 5.11 -6.28 0.56
CA ASN A 54 4.91 -7.60 -0.04
C ASN A 54 3.63 -8.29 0.47
N ALA A 55 3.30 -8.18 1.76
CA ALA A 55 2.07 -8.69 2.35
C ALA A 55 0.83 -8.03 1.74
N MET A 56 0.87 -6.70 1.54
CA MET A 56 -0.21 -5.98 0.87
C MET A 56 -0.36 -6.38 -0.60
N SER A 57 0.76 -6.58 -1.29
CA SER A 57 0.74 -7.05 -2.67
C SER A 57 0.25 -8.49 -2.78
N PHE A 58 0.57 -9.36 -1.81
CA PHE A 58 0.02 -10.71 -1.73
C PHE A 58 -1.50 -10.69 -1.52
N LEU A 59 -2.00 -9.85 -0.61
CA LEU A 59 -3.43 -9.69 -0.38
C LEU A 59 -4.17 -9.25 -1.65
N ARG A 60 -3.64 -8.24 -2.37
CA ARG A 60 -4.21 -7.80 -3.65
C ARG A 60 -4.25 -8.94 -4.65
N ASP A 61 -3.11 -9.59 -4.91
CA ASP A 61 -2.99 -10.66 -5.90
C ASP A 61 -3.95 -11.83 -5.54
N THR A 62 -4.12 -12.14 -4.24
CA THR A 62 -5.08 -13.16 -3.77
C THR A 62 -6.53 -12.78 -4.09
N VAL A 63 -6.89 -11.50 -3.91
CA VAL A 63 -8.26 -11.01 -4.15
C VAL A 63 -8.56 -10.89 -5.64
N THR A 64 -7.58 -10.46 -6.45
CA THR A 64 -7.79 -10.21 -7.88
C THR A 64 -7.66 -11.46 -8.76
N ASP A 65 -6.85 -12.41 -8.33
CA ASP A 65 -6.59 -13.65 -9.04
C ASP A 65 -7.04 -14.85 -8.20
N ASN A 66 -6.12 -15.48 -7.48
CA ASN A 66 -6.39 -16.54 -6.50
C ASN A 66 -5.19 -16.71 -5.57
N VAL A 67 -5.38 -17.41 -4.43
CA VAL A 67 -4.32 -17.57 -3.43
C VAL A 67 -3.16 -18.45 -3.88
N ALA A 68 -3.39 -19.41 -4.78
CA ALA A 68 -2.33 -20.30 -5.27
C ALA A 68 -1.35 -19.53 -6.16
N ASP A 69 -1.85 -18.78 -7.13
CA ASP A 69 -1.06 -17.95 -8.01
C ASP A 69 -0.39 -16.81 -7.24
N ALA A 70 -1.11 -16.15 -6.34
CA ALA A 70 -0.55 -15.12 -5.47
C ALA A 70 0.66 -15.62 -4.67
N SER A 71 0.67 -16.89 -4.30
CA SER A 71 1.75 -17.50 -3.51
C SER A 71 3.11 -17.57 -4.21
N ILE A 72 3.12 -17.59 -5.54
CA ILE A 72 4.32 -17.73 -6.37
C ILE A 72 4.61 -16.50 -7.23
N THR A 73 3.61 -15.66 -7.48
CA THR A 73 3.76 -14.42 -8.26
C THR A 73 4.76 -13.47 -7.57
N ARG A 74 5.46 -12.65 -8.35
CA ARG A 74 6.47 -11.69 -7.89
C ARG A 74 7.67 -12.32 -7.15
N GLY A 75 7.98 -13.59 -7.46
CA GLY A 75 9.11 -14.31 -6.87
C GLY A 75 8.88 -14.78 -5.43
N ARG A 76 7.63 -14.88 -4.98
CA ARG A 76 7.31 -15.43 -3.66
C ARG A 76 7.64 -16.93 -3.60
N PRO A 77 8.10 -17.43 -2.43
CA PRO A 77 8.60 -18.81 -2.29
C PRO A 77 7.49 -19.88 -2.15
N GLY A 78 6.25 -19.50 -2.30
CA GLY A 78 5.08 -20.34 -2.00
C GLY A 78 4.54 -20.08 -0.59
N PHE A 79 3.21 -20.20 -0.44
CA PHE A 79 2.49 -19.80 0.77
C PHE A 79 3.00 -20.47 2.06
N TYR A 80 3.31 -21.77 1.98
CA TYR A 80 3.82 -22.52 3.14
C TYR A 80 5.09 -21.89 3.73
N HIS A 81 5.95 -21.30 2.90
CA HIS A 81 7.18 -20.65 3.35
C HIS A 81 6.95 -19.26 3.91
N LEU A 82 5.81 -18.66 3.59
CA LEU A 82 5.39 -17.35 4.11
C LEU A 82 4.71 -17.43 5.49
N LEU A 83 4.36 -18.60 5.98
CA LEU A 83 3.83 -18.77 7.33
C LEU A 83 4.96 -18.82 8.35
N ILE A 84 4.77 -18.19 9.52
CA ILE A 84 5.64 -18.36 10.71
C ILE A 84 5.30 -19.70 11.35
N ASP A 85 4.08 -19.83 11.87
CA ASP A 85 3.53 -21.10 12.36
C ASP A 85 2.76 -21.80 11.25
N LYS A 86 3.22 -23.00 10.86
CA LYS A 86 2.66 -23.77 9.75
C LYS A 86 1.29 -24.42 10.06
N GLU A 87 0.94 -24.51 11.34
CA GLU A 87 -0.31 -25.08 11.81
C GLU A 87 -1.41 -24.02 12.01
N GLN A 88 -1.04 -22.74 12.00
CA GLN A 88 -1.98 -21.64 12.15
C GLN A 88 -2.25 -20.96 10.80
N PRO A 89 -3.44 -20.41 10.58
CA PRO A 89 -3.73 -19.63 9.38
C PRO A 89 -2.99 -18.29 9.40
N ALA A 90 -2.60 -17.80 8.22
CA ALA A 90 -2.33 -16.38 8.06
C ALA A 90 -3.64 -15.61 8.07
N GLU A 91 -3.65 -14.44 8.71
CA GLU A 91 -4.83 -13.58 8.76
C GLU A 91 -4.48 -12.15 8.35
N PHE A 92 -5.32 -11.58 7.49
CA PHE A 92 -5.25 -10.19 7.06
C PHE A 92 -6.54 -9.50 7.46
N ARG A 93 -6.46 -8.38 8.17
CA ARG A 93 -7.59 -7.49 8.42
C ARG A 93 -7.27 -6.10 7.91
N VAL A 94 -8.14 -5.55 7.08
CA VAL A 94 -7.97 -4.21 6.53
C VAL A 94 -9.24 -3.40 6.77
N PHE A 95 -9.08 -2.22 7.34
CA PHE A 95 -10.17 -1.30 7.60
C PHE A 95 -10.09 -0.12 6.65
N PHE A 96 -11.19 0.16 5.99
CA PHE A 96 -11.29 1.13 4.92
C PHE A 96 -12.26 2.25 5.26
N LYS A 97 -11.91 3.47 4.83
CA LYS A 97 -12.88 4.50 4.53
C LYS A 97 -13.03 4.58 3.00
N VAL A 98 -14.19 4.22 2.51
CA VAL A 98 -14.54 4.30 1.10
C VAL A 98 -15.61 5.36 0.89
N ARG A 99 -15.77 5.83 -0.34
CA ARG A 99 -16.83 6.75 -0.72
C ARG A 99 -17.78 6.04 -1.66
N ASN A 100 -19.06 6.08 -1.31
CA ASN A 100 -20.10 5.68 -2.23
C ASN A 100 -20.14 6.67 -3.41
N HIS A 101 -20.13 6.17 -4.63
CA HIS A 101 -20.08 7.01 -5.84
C HIS A 101 -21.38 7.74 -6.08
N ASP A 102 -22.52 7.18 -5.70
CA ASP A 102 -23.85 7.70 -5.95
C ASP A 102 -24.27 8.69 -4.86
N THR A 103 -24.23 8.27 -3.59
CA THR A 103 -24.64 9.10 -2.45
C THR A 103 -23.59 10.14 -2.03
N LYS A 104 -22.32 9.96 -2.47
CA LYS A 104 -21.14 10.75 -2.03
C LYS A 104 -20.82 10.62 -0.54
N GLU A 105 -21.50 9.76 0.18
CA GLU A 105 -21.26 9.51 1.60
C GLU A 105 -20.02 8.65 1.83
N SER A 106 -19.37 8.87 2.97
CA SER A 106 -18.24 8.04 3.40
C SER A 106 -18.75 6.86 4.20
N MET A 107 -18.29 5.66 3.83
CA MET A 107 -18.58 4.40 4.51
C MET A 107 -17.32 3.83 5.12
N TYR A 108 -17.46 3.15 6.25
CA TYR A 108 -16.36 2.45 6.89
C TYR A 108 -16.60 0.95 6.80
N LEU A 109 -15.68 0.26 6.14
CA LEU A 109 -15.78 -1.16 5.82
C LEU A 109 -14.54 -1.88 6.33
N GLN A 110 -14.71 -3.13 6.80
CA GLN A 110 -13.61 -3.99 7.20
C GLN A 110 -13.64 -5.26 6.36
N TYR A 111 -12.48 -5.63 5.85
CA TYR A 111 -12.24 -6.92 5.19
C TYR A 111 -11.31 -7.77 6.04
N GLN A 112 -11.64 -9.04 6.19
CA GLN A 112 -10.84 -10.03 6.88
C GLN A 112 -10.71 -11.27 6.00
N LEU A 113 -9.49 -11.79 5.89
CA LEU A 113 -9.16 -12.99 5.12
C LEU A 113 -8.28 -13.91 5.96
N LYS A 114 -8.62 -15.21 6.00
CA LYS A 114 -7.85 -16.27 6.64
C LYS A 114 -7.46 -17.32 5.60
N ILE A 115 -6.18 -17.66 5.60
CA ILE A 115 -5.59 -18.61 4.65
C ILE A 115 -4.78 -19.63 5.44
N SER A 116 -5.03 -20.91 5.19
CA SER A 116 -4.27 -22.02 5.77
C SER A 116 -3.42 -22.74 4.74
N ALA A 117 -2.37 -23.43 5.18
CA ALA A 117 -1.48 -24.17 4.30
C ALA A 117 -2.12 -25.41 3.65
N GLY A 118 -3.31 -25.79 4.00
CA GLY A 118 -4.05 -26.88 3.39
C GLY A 118 -3.28 -28.20 3.19
N THR A 119 -3.95 -29.18 2.58
CA THR A 119 -3.33 -30.47 2.25
C THR A 119 -2.26 -30.28 1.16
N PHE A 120 -1.17 -30.99 1.25
CA PHE A 120 -0.03 -30.91 0.31
C PHE A 120 0.61 -29.50 0.17
N LYS A 121 0.51 -28.67 1.22
CA LYS A 121 1.01 -27.29 1.23
C LYS A 121 0.32 -26.36 0.21
N SER A 122 -0.84 -26.78 -0.32
CA SER A 122 -1.66 -25.94 -1.19
C SER A 122 -2.44 -24.95 -0.35
N PRO A 123 -2.29 -23.62 -0.56
CA PRO A 123 -3.00 -22.64 0.24
C PRO A 123 -4.52 -22.73 0.03
N GLN A 124 -5.29 -22.57 1.10
CA GLN A 124 -6.74 -22.60 1.07
C GLN A 124 -7.32 -21.47 1.89
N ILE A 125 -8.32 -20.81 1.37
CA ILE A 125 -9.10 -19.79 2.09
C ILE A 125 -10.03 -20.51 3.06
N THR A 126 -9.79 -20.31 4.35
CA THR A 126 -10.56 -20.95 5.43
C THR A 126 -11.54 -20.01 6.09
N GLY A 127 -11.36 -18.70 5.96
CA GLY A 127 -12.29 -17.71 6.47
C GLY A 127 -12.24 -16.41 5.69
N GLU A 128 -13.41 -15.81 5.46
CA GLU A 128 -13.50 -14.52 4.79
C GLU A 128 -14.71 -13.75 5.28
N ARG A 129 -14.51 -12.46 5.58
CA ARG A 129 -15.56 -11.62 6.12
C ARG A 129 -15.48 -10.19 5.60
N VAL A 130 -16.65 -9.62 5.31
CA VAL A 130 -16.84 -8.18 5.08
C VAL A 130 -17.84 -7.65 6.10
N CYS A 131 -17.46 -6.58 6.80
CA CYS A 131 -18.33 -5.89 7.73
C CYS A 131 -18.42 -4.41 7.36
N ARG A 132 -19.56 -3.77 7.65
CA ARG A 132 -19.69 -2.31 7.63
C ARG A 132 -19.89 -1.75 9.03
N SER A 133 -19.35 -0.57 9.28
CA SER A 133 -19.61 0.19 10.50
C SER A 133 -20.93 0.95 10.37
N ILE A 134 -21.83 0.71 11.28
CA ILE A 134 -23.10 1.43 11.38
C ILE A 134 -23.18 2.18 12.71
N ILE A 135 -23.90 3.30 12.73
CA ILE A 135 -24.17 4.08 13.92
C ILE A 135 -25.55 3.67 14.43
N ASN A 136 -25.63 3.25 15.70
CA ASN A 136 -26.89 2.94 16.37
C ASN A 136 -27.64 4.24 16.74
N GLU A 137 -28.90 4.11 17.14
CA GLU A 137 -29.73 5.25 17.56
C GLU A 137 -29.16 6.00 18.80
N ASP A 138 -28.41 5.31 19.64
CA ASP A 138 -27.74 5.87 20.83
C ASP A 138 -26.38 6.54 20.51
N GLY A 139 -25.98 6.59 19.22
CA GLY A 139 -24.73 7.16 18.77
C GLY A 139 -23.52 6.21 18.86
N THR A 140 -23.69 5.04 19.44
CA THR A 140 -22.62 4.00 19.44
C THR A 140 -22.40 3.41 18.06
N ARG A 141 -21.22 2.87 17.80
CA ARG A 141 -20.90 2.19 16.55
C ARG A 141 -20.83 0.69 16.75
N ARG A 142 -21.30 -0.06 15.76
CA ARG A 142 -21.14 -1.51 15.69
C ARG A 142 -20.74 -1.93 14.29
N MET A 143 -20.13 -3.11 14.18
CA MET A 143 -19.83 -3.75 12.90
C MET A 143 -20.95 -4.73 12.53
N GLU A 144 -21.54 -4.53 11.36
CA GLU A 144 -22.54 -5.41 10.79
C GLU A 144 -21.94 -6.30 9.73
N ASN A 145 -22.18 -7.61 9.81
CA ASN A 145 -21.71 -8.56 8.80
C ASN A 145 -22.50 -8.40 7.51
N ILE A 146 -21.79 -8.17 6.40
CA ILE A 146 -22.35 -8.15 5.05
C ILE A 146 -22.08 -9.48 4.35
N MET A 147 -20.88 -10.01 4.52
CA MET A 147 -20.42 -11.26 3.95
C MET A 147 -19.61 -12.03 5.00
N ASN A 148 -19.89 -13.33 5.14
CA ASN A 148 -19.13 -14.20 6.03
C ASN A 148 -19.08 -15.61 5.47
N PHE A 149 -17.86 -16.11 5.24
CA PHE A 149 -17.61 -17.48 4.79
C PHE A 149 -16.62 -18.16 5.73
N GLU A 150 -16.88 -19.44 5.98
CA GLU A 150 -15.96 -20.36 6.64
C GLU A 150 -15.89 -21.67 5.85
N ASN A 151 -14.68 -22.04 5.44
CA ASN A 151 -14.42 -23.23 4.61
C ASN A 151 -15.37 -23.32 3.38
N GLY A 152 -15.52 -22.20 2.67
CA GLY A 152 -16.32 -22.09 1.46
C GLY A 152 -17.83 -22.04 1.66
N LYS A 153 -18.34 -22.12 2.88
CA LYS A 153 -19.79 -22.03 3.18
C LYS A 153 -20.08 -20.77 3.97
N GLY A 154 -21.14 -20.07 3.61
CA GLY A 154 -21.43 -18.82 4.29
C GLY A 154 -22.67 -18.11 3.82
N THR A 155 -22.68 -16.80 4.02
CA THR A 155 -23.79 -15.90 3.64
C THR A 155 -23.27 -14.63 3.00
N VAL A 156 -24.06 -14.11 2.05
CA VAL A 156 -23.89 -12.77 1.48
C VAL A 156 -25.22 -12.02 1.64
N LEU A 157 -25.22 -10.88 2.31
CA LEU A 157 -26.43 -10.12 2.66
C LEU A 157 -27.52 -11.01 3.30
N GLY A 158 -27.10 -11.93 4.19
CA GLY A 158 -27.99 -12.86 4.87
C GLY A 158 -28.49 -14.06 4.03
N LYS A 159 -28.18 -14.12 2.73
CA LYS A 159 -28.54 -15.23 1.85
C LYS A 159 -27.45 -16.29 1.88
N PRO A 160 -27.79 -17.60 2.06
CA PRO A 160 -26.81 -18.68 2.02
C PRO A 160 -26.09 -18.75 0.67
N ALA A 161 -24.79 -19.01 0.73
CA ALA A 161 -23.95 -19.17 -0.45
C ALA A 161 -22.84 -20.20 -0.20
N THR A 162 -22.34 -20.83 -1.26
CA THR A 162 -21.25 -21.83 -1.20
C THR A 162 -20.26 -21.55 -2.33
N ILE A 163 -18.98 -21.53 -1.97
CA ILE A 163 -17.85 -21.43 -2.90
C ILE A 163 -17.13 -22.77 -2.87
N ASN A 164 -17.07 -23.44 -4.01
CA ASN A 164 -16.47 -24.76 -4.13
C ASN A 164 -14.94 -24.70 -4.32
N ASP A 165 -14.44 -23.62 -4.93
CA ASP A 165 -13.01 -23.43 -5.12
C ASP A 165 -12.43 -22.65 -3.93
N HIS A 166 -11.74 -23.36 -3.07
CA HIS A 166 -11.10 -22.79 -1.88
C HIS A 166 -9.85 -21.91 -2.17
N HIS A 167 -9.43 -21.80 -3.45
CA HIS A 167 -8.38 -20.88 -3.85
C HIS A 167 -8.91 -19.49 -4.19
N MET A 168 -10.21 -19.35 -4.46
CA MET A 168 -10.86 -18.11 -4.82
C MET A 168 -11.44 -17.40 -3.60
N THR A 169 -11.25 -16.06 -3.53
CA THR A 169 -11.90 -15.24 -2.50
C THR A 169 -13.37 -14.98 -2.84
N ALA A 170 -14.24 -14.98 -1.85
CA ALA A 170 -15.61 -14.51 -2.01
C ALA A 170 -15.64 -13.03 -2.45
N LEU A 171 -14.72 -12.21 -1.93
CA LEU A 171 -14.57 -10.81 -2.35
C LEU A 171 -14.30 -10.72 -3.86
N GLY A 172 -13.42 -11.54 -4.42
CA GLY A 172 -13.12 -11.57 -5.86
C GLY A 172 -14.34 -12.02 -6.70
N ILE A 173 -15.13 -12.97 -6.20
CA ILE A 173 -16.33 -13.47 -6.88
C ILE A 173 -17.47 -12.45 -6.85
N TYR A 174 -17.81 -11.93 -5.67
CA TYR A 174 -18.97 -11.04 -5.49
C TYR A 174 -18.65 -9.55 -5.76
N GLY A 175 -17.39 -9.17 -5.70
CA GLY A 175 -16.94 -7.78 -5.88
C GLY A 175 -17.14 -7.21 -7.30
N ASN A 176 -17.33 -8.09 -8.29
CA ASN A 176 -17.63 -7.70 -9.67
C ASN A 176 -19.14 -7.64 -9.96
N ILE A 177 -20.00 -7.84 -8.95
CA ILE A 177 -21.44 -7.87 -9.09
C ILE A 177 -22.02 -6.58 -8.47
N SER A 178 -22.63 -5.73 -9.29
CA SER A 178 -23.11 -4.40 -8.88
C SER A 178 -24.19 -4.43 -7.78
N GLU A 179 -24.90 -5.56 -7.62
CA GLU A 179 -25.92 -5.73 -6.56
C GLU A 179 -25.30 -5.76 -5.14
N TYR A 180 -23.99 -6.02 -5.03
CA TYR A 180 -23.26 -6.11 -3.76
C TYR A 180 -22.38 -4.88 -3.55
N GLU A 181 -22.98 -3.72 -3.40
CA GLU A 181 -22.31 -2.42 -3.42
C GLU A 181 -21.10 -2.34 -2.48
N GLU A 182 -21.26 -2.65 -1.19
CA GLU A 182 -20.16 -2.54 -0.22
C GLU A 182 -19.00 -3.50 -0.53
N ILE A 183 -19.35 -4.70 -1.04
CA ILE A 183 -18.35 -5.70 -1.45
C ILE A 183 -17.60 -5.19 -2.68
N SER A 184 -18.33 -4.64 -3.66
CA SER A 184 -17.75 -4.06 -4.88
C SER A 184 -16.86 -2.87 -4.59
N LEU A 185 -17.19 -2.03 -3.59
CA LEU A 185 -16.38 -0.91 -3.16
C LEU A 185 -15.02 -1.36 -2.58
N ILE A 186 -15.01 -2.40 -1.72
CA ILE A 186 -13.75 -2.97 -1.19
C ILE A 186 -12.94 -3.60 -2.30
N TYR A 187 -13.57 -4.41 -3.15
CA TYR A 187 -12.90 -5.03 -4.29
C TYR A 187 -12.23 -4.00 -5.20
N SER A 188 -12.98 -2.98 -5.59
CA SER A 188 -12.47 -1.87 -6.43
C SER A 188 -11.32 -1.11 -5.74
N GLU A 189 -11.41 -0.90 -4.42
CA GLU A 189 -10.33 -0.25 -3.65
C GLU A 189 -9.06 -1.09 -3.71
N ILE A 190 -9.14 -2.41 -3.44
CA ILE A 190 -7.99 -3.33 -3.46
C ILE A 190 -7.46 -3.54 -4.89
N TYR A 191 -8.33 -3.70 -5.87
CA TYR A 191 -7.97 -3.85 -7.28
C TYR A 191 -7.11 -2.68 -7.80
N ARG A 192 -7.40 -1.47 -7.33
CA ARG A 192 -6.70 -0.24 -7.71
C ARG A 192 -5.44 0.05 -6.89
N TRP A 193 -5.00 -0.85 -6.01
CA TRP A 193 -3.70 -0.73 -5.38
C TRP A 193 -2.59 -0.90 -6.42
N PHE A 194 -1.60 -0.03 -6.35
CA PHE A 194 -0.49 -0.02 -7.28
C PHE A 194 0.83 -0.19 -6.52
N PHE A 195 1.62 -1.18 -6.92
CA PHE A 195 2.91 -1.49 -6.32
C PHE A 195 4.01 -1.06 -7.28
N CYS A 196 4.71 0.01 -6.92
CA CYS A 196 5.69 0.66 -7.77
C CYS A 196 7.11 0.23 -7.40
N LYS A 197 7.90 -0.20 -8.39
CA LYS A 197 9.31 -0.59 -8.30
C LYS A 197 10.11 -0.01 -9.46
N PHE A 198 10.14 1.32 -9.60
CA PHE A 198 10.93 1.95 -10.63
C PHE A 198 12.42 1.84 -10.29
N SER A 199 13.23 1.36 -11.24
CA SER A 199 14.69 1.24 -11.13
C SER A 199 15.35 1.95 -12.29
N SER A 200 16.46 2.62 -12.04
CA SER A 200 17.28 3.24 -13.08
C SER A 200 18.03 2.22 -13.94
N ASP A 201 18.27 1.00 -13.41
CA ASP A 201 19.12 0.00 -14.05
C ASP A 201 18.39 -0.93 -15.03
N GLU A 202 17.05 -0.88 -15.08
CA GLU A 202 16.23 -1.84 -15.85
C GLU A 202 15.77 -1.32 -17.23
N HIS A 203 16.16 -0.10 -17.61
CA HIS A 203 15.80 0.45 -18.91
C HIS A 203 16.74 -0.05 -19.99
N GLY A 204 16.42 -1.18 -20.62
CA GLY A 204 17.02 -1.60 -21.88
C GLY A 204 17.51 -3.03 -21.99
N THR A 205 17.61 -3.81 -20.92
CA THR A 205 18.03 -5.20 -21.02
C THR A 205 17.21 -6.15 -20.17
N SER A 206 15.91 -6.24 -20.43
CA SER A 206 15.10 -7.34 -19.93
C SER A 206 15.49 -8.64 -20.66
N GLN A 207 16.68 -9.16 -20.37
CA GLN A 207 17.07 -10.52 -20.75
C GLN A 207 16.77 -11.55 -19.65
N ASN A 208 16.02 -11.17 -18.62
CA ASN A 208 15.62 -12.13 -17.61
C ASN A 208 14.18 -12.62 -17.90
N PRO A 209 14.01 -13.82 -18.49
CA PRO A 209 12.71 -14.36 -18.85
C PRO A 209 11.80 -14.68 -17.64
N ASN A 210 12.32 -14.51 -16.42
CA ASN A 210 11.57 -14.70 -15.16
C ASN A 210 10.95 -13.40 -14.60
N TYR A 211 11.19 -12.25 -15.19
CA TYR A 211 10.36 -11.08 -14.93
C TYR A 211 9.06 -11.27 -15.71
N PHE A 212 8.06 -11.80 -15.04
CA PHE A 212 6.70 -11.66 -15.53
C PHE A 212 6.41 -10.15 -15.64
N VAL A 213 6.59 -9.65 -16.84
CA VAL A 213 6.00 -8.39 -17.24
C VAL A 213 4.54 -8.53 -16.87
N ASP A 214 3.99 -7.60 -16.10
CA ASP A 214 2.56 -7.46 -15.86
C ASP A 214 1.88 -7.11 -17.22
N GLY A 215 2.06 -8.00 -18.20
CA GLY A 215 1.57 -7.86 -19.57
C GLY A 215 0.06 -7.91 -19.69
N ASN A 216 -0.63 -8.09 -18.56
CA ASN A 216 -2.08 -8.07 -18.44
C ASN A 216 -2.58 -6.97 -17.49
N ALA A 217 -1.76 -5.99 -17.11
CA ALA A 217 -2.34 -4.81 -16.51
C ALA A 217 -3.36 -4.24 -17.52
N PRO A 218 -4.67 -4.13 -17.15
CA PRO A 218 -5.66 -3.53 -18.05
C PRO A 218 -5.17 -2.13 -18.43
N GLY A 219 -4.94 -1.91 -19.71
CA GLY A 219 -4.43 -0.66 -20.21
C GLY A 219 -2.92 -0.57 -20.40
N GLY A 220 -2.23 -1.59 -20.91
CA GLY A 220 -0.77 -1.62 -21.11
C GLY A 220 -0.10 -0.42 -21.83
N HIS A 221 -0.89 0.53 -22.29
CA HIS A 221 -0.46 1.82 -22.85
C HIS A 221 -1.11 3.04 -22.18
N LYS A 222 -2.17 2.88 -21.35
CA LYS A 222 -2.84 4.01 -20.68
C LYS A 222 -2.14 4.43 -19.39
N HIS A 223 -1.59 3.47 -18.65
CA HIS A 223 -1.01 3.66 -17.33
C HIS A 223 0.37 3.04 -17.27
N LEU A 224 1.25 3.62 -16.45
CA LEU A 224 2.54 3.00 -16.16
C LEU A 224 2.34 1.64 -15.48
N ASN A 225 3.13 0.66 -15.89
CA ASN A 225 3.24 -0.61 -15.16
C ASN A 225 4.14 -0.47 -13.92
N SER A 226 4.20 -1.50 -13.09
CA SER A 226 4.93 -1.50 -11.80
C SER A 226 6.42 -1.13 -11.94
N HIS A 227 7.04 -1.37 -13.08
CA HIS A 227 8.46 -1.13 -13.33
C HIS A 227 8.73 0.08 -14.24
N GLY A 228 7.69 0.70 -14.82
CA GLY A 228 7.82 1.82 -15.76
C GLY A 228 8.33 1.43 -17.14
N THR A 229 8.43 0.12 -17.46
CA THR A 229 9.00 -0.38 -18.73
C THR A 229 8.17 -0.04 -19.97
N ASN A 230 6.93 0.38 -19.79
CA ASN A 230 6.01 0.78 -20.84
C ASN A 230 5.89 2.32 -21.00
N LEU A 231 6.86 3.07 -20.50
CA LEU A 231 6.82 4.53 -20.49
C LEU A 231 6.55 5.13 -21.87
N ASP A 232 7.24 4.65 -22.92
CA ASP A 232 7.07 5.17 -24.28
C ASP A 232 5.64 4.98 -24.80
N ASN A 233 5.04 3.81 -24.52
CA ASN A 233 3.65 3.53 -24.90
C ASN A 233 2.66 4.48 -24.21
N VAL A 234 2.91 4.78 -22.92
CA VAL A 234 2.06 5.69 -22.14
C VAL A 234 2.18 7.12 -22.67
N LEU A 235 3.40 7.59 -22.97
CA LEU A 235 3.63 8.92 -23.51
C LEU A 235 3.00 9.06 -24.90
N GLU A 236 3.13 8.05 -25.76
CA GLU A 236 2.51 8.04 -27.08
C GLU A 236 0.97 8.04 -26.98
N TYR A 237 0.42 7.22 -26.10
CA TYR A 237 -1.02 7.19 -25.85
C TYR A 237 -1.56 8.54 -25.36
N LEU A 238 -0.92 9.16 -24.36
CA LEU A 238 -1.32 10.47 -23.83
C LEU A 238 -1.24 11.55 -24.91
N LYS A 239 -0.17 11.55 -25.73
CA LYS A 239 0.03 12.49 -26.83
C LYS A 239 -1.05 12.38 -27.89
N ASN A 240 -1.53 11.16 -28.16
CA ASN A 240 -2.54 10.91 -29.20
C ASN A 240 -3.98 11.09 -28.70
N SER A 241 -4.24 10.75 -27.41
CA SER A 241 -5.59 10.81 -26.82
C SER A 241 -5.94 12.19 -26.29
N ASP A 242 -4.99 12.90 -25.67
CA ASP A 242 -5.16 14.27 -25.12
C ASP A 242 -3.86 15.07 -25.26
N PRO A 243 -3.60 15.66 -26.46
CA PRO A 243 -2.38 16.43 -26.72
C PRO A 243 -2.20 17.66 -25.82
N GLU A 244 -3.29 18.28 -25.37
CA GLU A 244 -3.25 19.46 -24.49
C GLU A 244 -2.82 19.06 -23.08
N TYR A 245 -3.41 17.98 -22.55
CA TYR A 245 -3.02 17.41 -21.27
C TYR A 245 -1.56 16.96 -21.30
N TYR A 246 -1.16 16.22 -22.34
CA TYR A 246 0.22 15.77 -22.55
C TYR A 246 1.20 16.94 -22.48
N ALA A 247 0.99 17.99 -23.30
CA ALA A 247 1.88 19.14 -23.35
C ALA A 247 1.98 19.86 -22.00
N ARG A 248 0.86 20.07 -21.32
CA ARG A 248 0.83 20.67 -19.99
C ARG A 248 1.57 19.81 -18.95
N CYS A 249 1.27 18.50 -18.88
CA CYS A 249 1.87 17.55 -17.95
C CYS A 249 3.39 17.49 -18.12
N ILE A 250 3.88 17.33 -19.35
CA ILE A 250 5.32 17.27 -19.64
C ILE A 250 6.02 18.59 -19.30
N ASN A 251 5.42 19.73 -19.61
CA ASN A 251 6.00 21.03 -19.26
C ASN A 251 6.09 21.23 -17.74
N GLU A 252 5.07 20.83 -16.99
CA GLU A 252 5.10 20.88 -15.52
C GLU A 252 6.21 19.98 -14.96
N ILE A 253 6.27 18.71 -15.38
CA ILE A 253 7.30 17.77 -14.93
C ILE A 253 8.70 18.31 -15.20
N ASN A 254 8.95 18.83 -16.39
CA ASN A 254 10.26 19.38 -16.75
C ASN A 254 10.64 20.62 -15.96
N SER A 255 9.67 21.42 -15.58
CA SER A 255 9.93 22.59 -14.74
C SER A 255 10.37 22.22 -13.32
N MET A 256 10.04 21.02 -12.87
CA MET A 256 10.35 20.49 -11.53
C MET A 256 11.70 19.78 -11.47
N ILE A 257 12.12 19.11 -12.54
CA ILE A 257 13.37 18.35 -12.54
C ILE A 257 14.57 19.28 -12.71
N PRO A 258 15.46 19.42 -11.69
CA PRO A 258 16.54 20.41 -11.73
C PRO A 258 17.51 20.23 -12.88
N ALA A 259 17.80 19.00 -13.29
CA ALA A 259 18.71 18.69 -14.39
C ALA A 259 18.15 19.08 -15.77
N MET A 260 16.83 19.12 -15.93
CA MET A 260 16.17 19.45 -17.19
C MET A 260 16.04 20.96 -17.43
N LYS A 261 16.13 21.77 -16.38
CA LYS A 261 16.14 23.25 -16.51
C LYS A 261 17.25 23.78 -17.44
N LYS A 262 18.30 22.97 -17.68
CA LYS A 262 19.46 23.35 -18.51
C LYS A 262 19.40 22.83 -19.96
N LYS A 263 18.45 21.95 -20.31
CA LYS A 263 18.34 21.36 -21.66
C LYS A 263 17.08 21.86 -22.37
N LYS A 264 17.26 22.51 -23.51
CA LYS A 264 16.16 23.16 -24.27
C LYS A 264 15.32 22.22 -25.14
N ASN A 265 15.71 20.96 -25.39
CA ASN A 265 15.01 20.04 -26.29
C ASN A 265 14.71 18.70 -25.58
N LEU A 266 13.43 18.45 -25.33
CA LEU A 266 12.90 17.35 -24.57
C LEU A 266 12.95 15.97 -25.23
N PRO A 267 12.66 15.83 -26.55
CA PRO A 267 12.58 14.51 -27.20
C PRO A 267 13.89 13.70 -27.09
N ASP A 268 15.03 14.37 -27.11
CA ASP A 268 16.35 13.70 -27.10
C ASP A 268 16.79 13.22 -25.71
N VAL A 269 16.15 13.72 -24.63
CA VAL A 269 16.50 13.34 -23.25
C VAL A 269 15.77 12.05 -22.83
N LEU A 270 14.58 11.81 -23.35
CA LEU A 270 13.77 10.63 -23.03
C LEU A 270 14.24 9.37 -23.79
N THR A 271 15.10 9.48 -24.78
CA THR A 271 15.58 8.35 -25.58
C THR A 271 16.78 7.62 -24.96
N GLU A 272 17.48 8.22 -23.99
CA GLU A 272 18.72 7.61 -23.44
C GLU A 272 18.60 7.03 -22.04
N SER A 273 17.67 7.44 -21.20
CA SER A 273 17.31 6.84 -19.90
C SER A 273 16.26 7.71 -19.20
N PRO A 274 15.00 7.30 -19.08
CA PRO A 274 14.02 8.11 -18.35
C PRO A 274 14.45 8.22 -16.88
N ASP A 275 14.55 9.45 -16.39
CA ASP A 275 14.85 9.71 -15.01
C ASP A 275 13.77 9.07 -14.11
N LYS A 276 14.17 8.33 -13.09
CA LYS A 276 13.28 7.72 -12.11
C LYS A 276 12.28 8.73 -11.52
N LEU A 277 12.74 9.95 -11.25
CA LEU A 277 11.88 11.04 -10.81
C LEU A 277 10.80 11.37 -11.83
N PHE A 278 11.13 11.41 -13.13
CA PHE A 278 10.16 11.65 -14.18
C PHE A 278 9.03 10.62 -14.17
N MET A 279 9.34 9.34 -14.00
CA MET A 279 8.34 8.28 -13.91
C MET A 279 7.43 8.43 -12.69
N TYR A 280 7.97 8.79 -11.52
CA TYR A 280 7.14 9.10 -10.35
C TYR A 280 6.22 10.30 -10.60
N LEU A 281 6.76 11.38 -11.15
CA LEU A 281 5.97 12.57 -11.45
C LEU A 281 4.87 12.29 -12.47
N LEU A 282 5.12 11.44 -13.46
CA LEU A 282 4.12 11.01 -14.44
C LEU A 282 3.04 10.13 -13.77
N LEU A 283 3.43 9.16 -12.93
CA LEU A 283 2.51 8.31 -12.16
C LEU A 283 1.55 9.14 -11.29
N LEU A 284 2.08 10.18 -10.62
CA LEU A 284 1.28 11.05 -9.75
C LEU A 284 0.35 12.00 -10.52
N ARG A 285 0.51 12.08 -11.84
CA ARG A 285 -0.33 12.85 -12.78
C ARG A 285 -1.20 11.96 -13.66
N ASP A 286 -1.30 10.67 -13.33
CA ASP A 286 -2.23 9.77 -14.04
C ASP A 286 -3.66 10.34 -13.98
N PRO A 287 -4.36 10.51 -15.12
CA PRO A 287 -5.74 10.99 -15.15
C PRO A 287 -6.71 10.14 -14.33
N GLU A 288 -6.38 8.86 -14.13
CA GLU A 288 -7.11 7.92 -13.29
C GLU A 288 -6.28 7.55 -12.04
N PRO A 289 -6.25 8.40 -11.01
CA PRO A 289 -5.37 8.19 -9.86
C PRO A 289 -5.67 6.86 -9.14
N LYS A 290 -4.60 6.17 -8.76
CA LYS A 290 -4.69 4.91 -8.01
C LYS A 290 -5.27 5.15 -6.62
N SER A 291 -5.96 4.15 -6.06
CA SER A 291 -6.52 4.25 -4.70
C SER A 291 -5.42 4.28 -3.64
N THR A 292 -4.44 3.38 -3.74
CA THR A 292 -3.25 3.37 -2.90
C THR A 292 -2.02 3.03 -3.75
N ILE A 293 -0.96 3.83 -3.61
CA ILE A 293 0.33 3.60 -4.25
C ILE A 293 1.31 3.15 -3.18
N PHE A 294 1.83 1.93 -3.32
CA PHE A 294 2.89 1.39 -2.48
C PHE A 294 4.23 1.53 -3.21
N ILE A 295 5.22 2.14 -2.56
CA ILE A 295 6.51 2.43 -3.18
C ILE A 295 7.64 1.95 -2.26
N GLU A 296 8.54 1.14 -2.77
CA GLU A 296 9.72 0.70 -2.04
C GLU A 296 10.90 1.61 -2.37
N ALA A 297 11.45 2.28 -1.33
CA ALA A 297 12.62 3.16 -1.41
C ALA A 297 12.60 4.12 -2.62
N PRO A 298 11.62 5.04 -2.72
CA PRO A 298 11.51 5.97 -3.85
C PRO A 298 12.71 6.91 -3.96
N ASP A 299 13.34 7.22 -2.84
CA ASP A 299 14.50 8.09 -2.68
C ASP A 299 15.82 7.46 -3.12
N LYS A 300 15.88 6.13 -3.25
CA LYS A 300 17.09 5.43 -3.71
C LYS A 300 17.47 5.92 -5.11
N ASP A 301 18.75 6.23 -5.31
CA ASP A 301 19.34 6.71 -6.56
C ASP A 301 18.87 8.12 -7.00
N LEU A 302 18.27 8.92 -6.09
CA LEU A 302 17.92 10.31 -6.31
C LEU A 302 18.89 11.26 -5.57
N TYR A 303 19.23 12.39 -6.19
CA TYR A 303 19.95 13.49 -5.53
C TYR A 303 19.01 14.23 -4.57
N HIS A 304 19.59 14.97 -3.59
CA HIS A 304 18.83 15.67 -2.56
C HIS A 304 17.72 16.58 -3.09
N ASP A 305 18.04 17.39 -4.10
CA ASP A 305 17.10 18.31 -4.74
C ASP A 305 15.94 17.57 -5.45
N MET A 306 16.18 16.36 -5.92
CA MET A 306 15.16 15.48 -6.50
C MET A 306 14.29 14.82 -5.42
N VAL A 307 14.87 14.48 -4.26
CA VAL A 307 14.14 13.94 -3.11
C VAL A 307 13.15 14.97 -2.57
N ASP A 308 13.57 16.24 -2.48
CA ASP A 308 12.69 17.35 -2.05
C ASP A 308 11.51 17.54 -3.03
N VAL A 309 11.77 17.48 -4.33
CA VAL A 309 10.71 17.55 -5.35
C VAL A 309 9.74 16.40 -5.17
N LEU A 310 10.23 15.19 -4.99
CA LEU A 310 9.40 13.99 -4.82
C LEU A 310 8.54 14.06 -3.55
N ALA A 311 9.13 14.47 -2.42
CA ALA A 311 8.42 14.64 -1.15
C ALA A 311 7.26 15.64 -1.26
N ASN A 312 7.51 16.79 -1.92
CA ASN A 312 6.49 17.79 -2.17
C ASN A 312 5.38 17.27 -3.09
N GLU A 313 5.72 16.55 -4.15
CA GLU A 313 4.75 15.98 -5.09
C GLU A 313 3.91 14.86 -4.46
N PHE A 314 4.47 14.06 -3.55
CA PHE A 314 3.69 13.12 -2.75
C PHE A 314 2.63 13.84 -1.91
N ARG A 315 3.01 14.93 -1.26
CA ARG A 315 2.10 15.78 -0.48
C ARG A 315 1.00 16.36 -1.38
N GLU A 316 1.36 16.98 -2.48
CA GLU A 316 0.43 17.58 -3.43
C GLU A 316 -0.53 16.55 -4.03
N PHE A 317 -0.05 15.35 -4.35
CA PHE A 317 -0.90 14.27 -4.83
C PHE A 317 -2.01 13.93 -3.82
N THR A 318 -1.67 13.79 -2.55
CA THR A 318 -2.64 13.43 -1.50
C THR A 318 -3.63 14.55 -1.18
N ILE A 319 -3.24 15.81 -1.41
CA ILE A 319 -4.12 16.97 -1.28
C ILE A 319 -5.12 17.01 -2.45
N ARG A 320 -4.63 16.81 -3.69
CA ARG A 320 -5.48 16.80 -4.90
C ARG A 320 -6.42 15.60 -4.91
N ASN A 321 -5.96 14.44 -4.44
CA ASN A 321 -6.67 13.16 -4.49
C ASN A 321 -7.02 12.66 -3.08
N ARG A 322 -8.01 13.29 -2.44
CA ARG A 322 -8.38 13.06 -1.02
C ARG A 322 -8.75 11.63 -0.65
N TYR A 323 -9.01 10.76 -1.62
CA TYR A 323 -9.34 9.35 -1.44
C TYR A 323 -8.23 8.41 -1.91
N SER A 324 -7.11 8.97 -2.36
CA SER A 324 -5.90 8.22 -2.69
C SER A 324 -4.91 8.27 -1.54
N GLN A 325 -4.03 7.25 -1.49
CA GLN A 325 -2.96 7.15 -0.49
C GLN A 325 -1.64 6.84 -1.15
N ILE A 326 -0.57 7.31 -0.49
CA ILE A 326 0.80 6.86 -0.76
C ILE A 326 1.33 6.21 0.52
N VAL A 327 1.87 5.01 0.39
CA VAL A 327 2.60 4.28 1.43
C VAL A 327 3.97 3.96 0.87
N PHE A 328 5.03 4.50 1.47
CA PHE A 328 6.38 4.28 0.95
C PHE A 328 7.35 3.91 2.07
N SER A 329 8.33 3.06 1.75
CA SER A 329 9.44 2.76 2.65
C SER A 329 10.62 3.65 2.34
N THR A 330 11.38 4.06 3.35
CA THR A 330 12.58 4.86 3.16
C THR A 330 13.62 4.65 4.27
N HIS A 331 14.87 4.95 3.96
CA HIS A 331 15.99 5.09 4.90
C HIS A 331 16.55 6.52 4.90
N ASN A 332 15.94 7.42 4.14
CA ASN A 332 16.41 8.78 3.96
C ASN A 332 15.60 9.77 4.81
N PRO A 333 16.21 10.41 5.82
CA PRO A 333 15.50 11.36 6.67
C PRO A 333 15.01 12.61 5.91
N TYR A 334 15.64 12.98 4.79
CA TYR A 334 15.21 14.17 4.03
C TYR A 334 13.80 14.04 3.45
N ILE A 335 13.38 12.85 2.98
CA ILE A 335 12.04 12.68 2.39
C ILE A 335 10.92 12.82 3.41
N VAL A 336 11.22 12.61 4.70
CA VAL A 336 10.25 12.70 5.79
C VAL A 336 10.32 14.04 6.55
N GLU A 337 11.23 14.95 6.18
CA GLU A 337 11.46 16.20 6.91
C GLU A 337 10.20 17.05 7.10
N THR A 338 9.36 17.12 6.10
CA THR A 338 8.11 17.90 6.10
C THR A 338 6.86 17.13 6.50
N MET A 339 7.01 15.86 6.88
CA MET A 339 5.89 15.01 7.30
C MET A 339 5.52 15.28 8.77
N SER A 340 4.26 14.97 9.13
CA SER A 340 3.84 15.00 10.53
C SER A 340 4.14 13.67 11.23
N PRO A 341 4.30 13.65 12.57
CA PRO A 341 4.49 12.41 13.32
C PRO A 341 3.40 11.35 13.05
N LYS A 342 2.17 11.79 12.75
CA LYS A 342 1.02 10.91 12.45
C LYS A 342 1.08 10.23 11.08
N GLU A 343 2.05 10.59 10.24
CA GLU A 343 2.27 10.03 8.90
C GLU A 343 3.47 9.09 8.85
N ILE A 344 4.16 8.89 9.98
CA ILE A 344 5.39 8.09 10.06
C ILE A 344 5.13 6.85 10.91
N TRP A 345 5.43 5.70 10.33
CA TRP A 345 5.30 4.37 10.92
C TRP A 345 6.67 3.77 11.11
N VAL A 346 7.06 3.60 12.37
CA VAL A 346 8.37 3.09 12.79
C VAL A 346 8.31 1.58 12.90
N PHE A 347 9.13 0.90 12.12
CA PHE A 347 9.29 -0.54 12.15
C PHE A 347 10.54 -0.89 12.95
N THR A 348 10.38 -1.66 14.00
CA THR A 348 11.48 -2.20 14.79
C THR A 348 11.43 -3.72 14.78
N ARG A 349 12.56 -4.38 15.05
CA ARG A 349 12.63 -5.83 15.12
C ARG A 349 13.62 -6.22 16.19
N THR A 350 13.14 -7.01 17.16
CA THR A 350 13.98 -7.65 18.17
C THR A 350 14.25 -9.09 17.75
N PHE A 351 15.37 -9.65 18.18
CA PHE A 351 15.76 -11.03 17.87
C PHE A 351 15.83 -11.87 19.15
N GLU A 352 14.93 -11.63 20.08
CA GLU A 352 14.78 -12.47 21.29
C GLU A 352 14.27 -13.86 20.93
N LYS A 353 13.45 -13.98 19.88
CA LYS A 353 13.07 -15.25 19.24
C LYS A 353 13.89 -15.47 17.97
N PRO A 354 14.10 -16.72 17.51
CA PRO A 354 14.83 -17.00 16.25
C PRO A 354 14.26 -16.29 15.01
N GLU A 355 12.94 -16.16 14.95
CA GLU A 355 12.24 -15.50 13.84
C GLU A 355 12.31 -13.97 13.95
N GLY A 356 12.59 -13.44 15.15
CA GLY A 356 12.51 -12.03 15.50
C GLY A 356 11.05 -11.56 15.65
N ASP A 357 10.84 -10.62 16.55
CA ASP A 357 9.55 -9.96 16.74
C ASP A 357 9.57 -8.60 16.04
N VAL A 358 8.67 -8.38 15.10
CA VAL A 358 8.46 -7.08 14.46
C VAL A 358 7.50 -6.28 15.33
N THR A 359 7.70 -4.98 15.41
CA THR A 359 6.75 -4.04 16.02
C THR A 359 6.56 -2.85 15.11
N ILE A 360 5.31 -2.45 14.91
CA ILE A 360 4.93 -1.28 14.11
C ILE A 360 4.27 -0.26 15.04
N ARG A 361 4.81 0.95 15.11
CA ARG A 361 4.22 2.03 15.90
C ARG A 361 4.12 3.32 15.11
N CYS A 362 3.13 4.15 15.40
CA CYS A 362 3.07 5.50 14.88
C CYS A 362 4.07 6.40 15.62
N ALA A 363 4.85 7.20 14.91
CA ALA A 363 5.80 8.11 15.56
C ALA A 363 5.10 9.12 16.50
N ALA A 364 3.83 9.42 16.25
CA ALA A 364 3.03 10.28 17.11
C ALA A 364 2.65 9.64 18.46
N GLU A 365 2.84 8.35 18.66
CA GLU A 365 2.62 7.71 19.97
C GLU A 365 3.67 8.14 21.00
N ASP A 366 4.86 8.52 20.54
CA ASP A 366 5.95 8.99 21.38
C ASP A 366 5.71 10.46 21.81
N PRO A 367 5.56 10.75 23.11
CA PRO A 367 5.36 12.11 23.63
C PRO A 367 6.53 13.06 23.29
N LEU A 368 7.78 12.55 23.35
CA LEU A 368 8.97 13.36 23.05
C LEU A 368 9.00 13.76 21.58
N VAL A 369 8.67 12.85 20.67
CA VAL A 369 8.59 13.14 19.24
C VAL A 369 7.54 14.23 18.97
N ARG A 370 6.37 14.12 19.61
CA ARG A 370 5.32 15.16 19.51
C ARG A 370 5.79 16.51 20.03
N GLU A 371 6.49 16.52 21.16
CA GLU A 371 7.01 17.77 21.76
C GLU A 371 8.04 18.43 20.84
N LEU A 372 9.04 17.70 20.38
CA LEU A 372 10.08 18.21 19.46
C LEU A 372 9.45 18.75 18.17
N PHE A 373 8.51 18.02 17.59
CA PHE A 373 7.80 18.47 16.40
C PHE A 373 7.00 19.76 16.64
N ASN A 374 6.31 19.89 17.78
CA ASN A 374 5.58 21.10 18.15
C ASN A 374 6.51 22.30 18.40
N GLN A 375 7.78 22.06 18.77
CA GLN A 375 8.82 23.07 18.88
C GLN A 375 9.41 23.49 17.51
N GLY A 376 8.95 22.88 16.41
CA GLY A 376 9.37 23.19 15.06
C GLY A 376 10.55 22.38 14.54
N VAL A 377 10.94 21.29 15.24
CA VAL A 377 11.96 20.36 14.74
C VAL A 377 11.33 19.45 13.67
N GLY A 378 11.93 19.40 12.49
CA GLY A 378 11.45 18.53 11.40
C GLY A 378 11.63 17.05 11.71
N MET A 379 10.79 16.21 11.12
CA MET A 379 10.79 14.76 11.39
C MET A 379 12.07 14.07 10.93
N GLY A 380 12.70 14.55 9.86
CA GLY A 380 14.00 14.06 9.43
C GLY A 380 15.10 14.34 10.46
N ALA A 381 15.11 15.54 11.05
CA ALA A 381 16.04 15.91 12.11
C ALA A 381 15.79 15.08 13.39
N ILE A 382 14.51 14.87 13.77
CA ILE A 382 14.13 14.01 14.91
C ILE A 382 14.63 12.58 14.70
N TRP A 383 14.45 12.05 13.49
CA TRP A 383 14.93 10.70 13.17
C TRP A 383 16.45 10.60 13.16
N TYR A 384 17.14 11.55 12.51
CA TYR A 384 18.60 11.60 12.49
C TYR A 384 19.20 11.73 13.90
N GLY A 385 18.50 12.41 14.81
CA GLY A 385 18.86 12.52 16.23
C GLY A 385 18.66 11.24 17.05
N GLY A 386 18.15 10.14 16.43
CA GLY A 386 17.95 8.85 17.08
C GLY A 386 16.64 8.72 17.88
N HIS A 387 15.78 9.75 17.87
CA HIS A 387 14.54 9.73 18.67
C HIS A 387 13.43 8.80 18.12
N LEU A 388 13.63 8.24 16.92
CA LEU A 388 12.72 7.26 16.31
C LEU A 388 13.32 5.85 16.27
N ASP A 389 14.61 5.71 16.58
CA ASP A 389 15.23 4.41 16.79
C ASP A 389 14.71 3.82 18.12
N GLU A 390 14.89 2.50 18.30
CA GLU A 390 14.54 1.86 19.58
C GLU A 390 15.17 2.67 20.72
N THR A 391 14.35 3.04 21.70
CA THR A 391 14.87 3.39 23.00
C THR A 391 15.58 2.15 23.54
N THR A 392 16.85 1.97 23.14
CA THR A 392 17.76 1.16 23.95
C THR A 392 17.69 1.81 25.30
N GLY A 393 17.07 1.12 26.26
CA GLY A 393 17.18 1.50 27.65
C GLY A 393 18.67 1.60 27.98
N PHE A 394 19.21 2.80 27.86
CA PHE A 394 20.38 3.17 28.62
C PHE A 394 19.88 3.21 30.04
N GLU A 395 19.89 2.06 30.73
CA GLU A 395 20.04 2.05 32.15
C GLU A 395 21.38 2.75 32.42
N ASP A 396 21.28 3.99 32.86
CA ASP A 396 22.39 4.69 33.48
C ASP A 396 22.90 3.81 34.63
N ASN A 397 24.06 3.19 34.44
CA ASN A 397 24.91 2.67 35.48
C ASN A 397 25.98 3.68 35.85
#